data_829d81de0bb3eba1ec73ca2980b9b584
#
_entry.id   829d81de0bb3eba1ec73ca2980b9b584
#
_cell.length_a   1.000
_cell.length_b   1.000
_cell.length_c   1.000
_cell.angle_alpha   90.00
_cell.angle_beta   90.00
_cell.angle_gamma   90.00
#
_symmetry.space_group_name_H-M   'P 1'
#
loop_
_entity.id
_entity.type
_entity.pdbx_description
1 polymer ?
#
loop_
_entity_poly.entity_id
_entity_poly.type
_entity_poly.pdbx_seq_one_letter_code
_entity_poly.pdbx_strand_id
1 'polypeptide(L)'
;MEMEKKNLAIIILAIVLAASGVGNIILGVQLGIIEVTPPPGKTLIWGMGAAPPYIDPVDSWDSQANVVIRQCSEALWWYNYSDPDLPLIRVLAASETFISTTQVRVTVRSGVFFHDGTAFNADAAIWNLERLEYLCNHTGELVAGVQRRAKTASLYEFPDGTPIVDHFTKVSEFVFDIFLTAPMSDILDLYAYVCGNMLSPTAHAAHFTRFITLQEALVGTGPFIYESYTADTEVRFRKNDNYVGPPGWEDPPYFDVLIFSIISDPPTRNYAMLAGDIDWIQGAISDLFDTYRSDPLITFYESEIPGFSFSYLGINNHLINKTWRKAISYAVNYTYVISDYQQDTVLRSYGPISPAFGAYYVPGFENIAPVMNYSVARQTLLDGLGNDGRLAGLTAEDLGENPTNDANWAAAALNSFNYSGNADNQFRADMLPMLQLWLPRVGITITDGLTFWSYFLKMLHGFTPNGFDDLELYWVGWGPDYLSPMNQIQPLMSNTSESNSAQVNDPYLESMFVAWSLATSLATRIEIIHNMSTYIATELYSHVWAYHPKVISIHAADLYDCAYNALGNFWAYPVKRNETWTPF
;
A
#
# COMPACT_ATOMS: atom_id res chain seq x y z
N MET A 1 3.48 -32.07 -39.96
CA MET A 1 4.68 -31.42 -39.37
C MET A 1 4.32 -30.19 -38.56
N GLU A 2 3.44 -29.27 -39.02
CA GLU A 2 3.01 -28.12 -38.24
C GLU A 2 2.03 -28.48 -37.10
N MET A 3 1.14 -29.44 -37.34
CA MET A 3 0.22 -29.98 -36.34
C MET A 3 0.92 -30.75 -35.21
N GLU A 4 2.01 -31.47 -35.52
CA GLU A 4 2.83 -32.16 -34.52
C GLU A 4 3.62 -31.21 -33.62
N LYS A 5 4.08 -30.06 -34.13
CA LYS A 5 4.77 -29.06 -33.34
C LYS A 5 3.83 -28.32 -32.39
N LYS A 6 2.57 -28.07 -32.80
CA LYS A 6 1.54 -27.52 -31.93
C LYS A 6 1.17 -28.47 -30.78
N ASN A 7 1.02 -29.75 -31.11
CA ASN A 7 0.73 -30.79 -30.10
C ASN A 7 1.91 -31.00 -29.13
N LEU A 8 3.15 -30.88 -29.58
CA LEU A 8 4.32 -30.99 -28.73
C LEU A 8 4.47 -29.77 -27.82
N ALA A 9 4.16 -28.55 -28.30
CA ALA A 9 4.16 -27.34 -27.50
C ALA A 9 3.07 -27.37 -26.42
N ILE A 10 1.88 -27.89 -26.73
CA ILE A 10 0.77 -28.07 -25.77
C ILE A 10 1.15 -29.11 -24.71
N ILE A 11 1.83 -30.19 -25.08
CA ILE A 11 2.27 -31.23 -24.12
C ILE A 11 3.37 -30.68 -23.19
N ILE A 12 4.31 -29.90 -23.67
CA ILE A 12 5.37 -29.29 -22.86
C ILE A 12 4.76 -28.27 -21.90
N LEU A 13 3.82 -27.43 -22.36
CA LEU A 13 3.10 -26.48 -21.53
C LEU A 13 2.28 -27.19 -20.43
N ALA A 14 1.63 -28.32 -20.78
CA ALA A 14 0.87 -29.14 -19.85
C ALA A 14 1.75 -29.80 -18.76
N ILE A 15 2.99 -30.17 -19.07
CA ILE A 15 3.93 -30.72 -18.08
C ILE A 15 4.45 -29.65 -17.11
N VAL A 16 4.66 -28.44 -17.59
CA VAL A 16 5.11 -27.30 -16.75
C VAL A 16 3.98 -26.84 -15.81
N LEU A 17 2.73 -26.82 -16.29
CA LEU A 17 1.55 -26.44 -15.50
C LEU A 17 1.15 -27.52 -14.46
N ALA A 18 1.37 -28.79 -14.75
CA ALA A 18 1.08 -29.89 -13.82
C ALA A 18 1.96 -29.87 -12.54
N ALA A 19 3.09 -29.16 -12.57
CA ALA A 19 3.98 -29.02 -11.43
C ALA A 19 3.52 -27.93 -10.43
N SER A 20 2.56 -27.08 -10.80
CA SER A 20 2.15 -25.88 -10.04
C SER A 20 0.79 -26.00 -9.32
N GLY A 21 0.15 -27.16 -9.28
CA GLY A 21 -1.15 -27.37 -8.65
C GLY A 21 -2.35 -26.68 -9.36
N VAL A 22 -2.16 -25.51 -9.95
CA VAL A 22 -3.15 -24.80 -10.78
C VAL A 22 -3.29 -25.46 -12.14
N GLY A 23 -2.21 -26.07 -12.65
CA GLY A 23 -2.19 -26.80 -13.91
C GLY A 23 -3.15 -27.98 -13.99
N ASN A 24 -3.53 -28.57 -12.87
CA ASN A 24 -4.46 -29.68 -12.86
C ASN A 24 -5.91 -29.27 -13.17
N ILE A 25 -6.31 -28.07 -12.80
CA ILE A 25 -7.66 -27.52 -13.08
C ILE A 25 -7.74 -27.10 -14.54
N ILE A 26 -6.76 -26.36 -15.04
CA ILE A 26 -6.71 -25.90 -16.44
C ILE A 26 -6.58 -27.08 -17.41
N LEU A 27 -5.77 -28.11 -17.08
CA LEU A 27 -5.63 -29.31 -17.91
C LEU A 27 -6.92 -30.16 -17.91
N GLY A 28 -7.62 -30.22 -16.79
CA GLY A 28 -8.90 -30.87 -16.66
C GLY A 28 -9.99 -30.23 -17.54
N VAL A 29 -10.02 -28.91 -17.62
CA VAL A 29 -10.94 -28.12 -18.48
C VAL A 29 -10.65 -28.35 -19.97
N GLN A 30 -9.38 -28.30 -20.40
CA GLN A 30 -9.01 -28.51 -21.80
C GLN A 30 -9.19 -29.96 -22.28
N LEU A 31 -9.13 -30.94 -21.37
CA LEU A 31 -9.34 -32.35 -21.71
C LEU A 31 -10.80 -32.82 -21.52
N GLY A 32 -11.72 -31.91 -21.13
CA GLY A 32 -13.11 -32.25 -20.87
C GLY A 32 -13.32 -33.20 -19.68
N ILE A 33 -12.32 -33.31 -18.79
CA ILE A 33 -12.33 -34.23 -17.64
C ILE A 33 -12.92 -33.54 -16.39
N ILE A 34 -12.88 -32.19 -16.35
CA ILE A 34 -13.49 -31.39 -15.29
C ILE A 34 -14.35 -30.32 -15.98
N GLU A 35 -15.66 -30.46 -15.93
CA GLU A 35 -16.53 -29.31 -16.17
C GLU A 35 -16.39 -28.38 -14.97
N VAL A 36 -15.58 -27.33 -15.11
CA VAL A 36 -15.71 -26.16 -14.23
C VAL A 36 -16.97 -25.47 -14.68
N THR A 37 -18.12 -25.88 -14.13
CA THR A 37 -19.31 -25.05 -14.19
C THR A 37 -18.97 -23.78 -13.41
N PRO A 38 -19.02 -22.59 -14.05
CA PRO A 38 -19.00 -21.35 -13.30
C PRO A 38 -20.03 -21.45 -12.17
N PRO A 39 -19.74 -20.98 -10.97
CA PRO A 39 -20.74 -20.99 -9.91
C PRO A 39 -22.03 -20.33 -10.46
N PRO A 40 -23.22 -20.89 -10.17
CA PRO A 40 -24.47 -20.28 -10.61
C PRO A 40 -24.52 -18.87 -10.02
N GLY A 41 -24.54 -17.86 -10.89
CA GLY A 41 -24.55 -16.46 -10.51
C GLY A 41 -23.48 -15.62 -11.23
N LYS A 42 -23.57 -14.32 -11.07
CA LYS A 42 -22.63 -13.36 -11.67
C LYS A 42 -21.35 -13.32 -10.81
N THR A 43 -20.23 -13.67 -11.40
CA THR A 43 -18.93 -13.71 -10.71
C THR A 43 -18.02 -12.60 -11.21
N LEU A 44 -17.32 -11.93 -10.30
CA LEU A 44 -16.20 -11.03 -10.57
C LEU A 44 -14.91 -11.64 -9.99
N ILE A 45 -13.90 -11.78 -10.83
CA ILE A 45 -12.60 -12.36 -10.44
C ILE A 45 -11.51 -11.28 -10.52
N TRP A 46 -10.93 -10.94 -9.38
CA TRP A 46 -9.82 -9.99 -9.29
C TRP A 46 -8.50 -10.74 -9.04
N GLY A 47 -7.54 -10.58 -9.94
CA GLY A 47 -6.21 -11.19 -9.84
C GLY A 47 -5.32 -10.43 -8.85
N MET A 48 -5.08 -11.03 -7.69
CA MET A 48 -4.29 -10.49 -6.58
C MET A 48 -2.83 -10.98 -6.66
N GLY A 49 -1.86 -10.09 -6.39
CA GLY A 49 -0.44 -10.43 -6.49
C GLY A 49 0.13 -11.19 -5.30
N ALA A 50 -0.50 -11.12 -4.13
CA ALA A 50 -0.07 -11.83 -2.92
C ALA A 50 -1.27 -12.09 -2.01
N ALA A 51 -1.18 -13.14 -1.19
CA ALA A 51 -2.17 -13.38 -0.15
C ALA A 51 -2.15 -12.25 0.90
N PRO A 52 -3.33 -11.85 1.45
CA PRO A 52 -3.34 -10.96 2.61
C PRO A 52 -2.69 -11.67 3.80
N PRO A 53 -1.75 -11.03 4.51
CA PRO A 53 -1.08 -11.69 5.64
C PRO A 53 -1.96 -11.79 6.89
N TYR A 54 -3.01 -10.98 6.96
CA TYR A 54 -4.03 -10.89 8.02
C TYR A 54 -5.25 -10.15 7.48
N ILE A 55 -6.37 -10.20 8.20
CA ILE A 55 -7.62 -9.50 7.82
C ILE A 55 -8.26 -8.72 8.98
N ASP A 56 -7.55 -8.51 10.08
CA ASP A 56 -8.07 -7.68 11.17
C ASP A 56 -8.03 -6.20 10.77
N PRO A 57 -9.16 -5.46 10.80
CA PRO A 57 -9.15 -4.03 10.48
C PRO A 57 -8.13 -3.24 11.31
N VAL A 58 -8.08 -3.47 12.62
CA VAL A 58 -7.21 -2.73 13.55
C VAL A 58 -5.73 -2.94 13.24
N ASP A 59 -5.34 -4.11 12.72
CA ASP A 59 -3.94 -4.44 12.39
C ASP A 59 -3.60 -4.24 10.91
N SER A 60 -4.54 -3.72 10.13
CA SER A 60 -4.43 -3.66 8.68
C SER A 60 -3.53 -2.51 8.23
N TRP A 61 -2.31 -2.86 7.84
CA TRP A 61 -1.28 -1.95 7.36
C TRP A 61 -0.98 -2.13 5.86
N ASP A 62 -1.22 -3.29 5.28
CA ASP A 62 -0.89 -3.55 3.87
C ASP A 62 -2.12 -3.51 2.96
N SER A 63 -1.87 -3.23 1.67
CA SER A 63 -2.93 -3.05 0.66
C SER A 63 -3.74 -4.33 0.38
N GLN A 64 -3.15 -5.51 0.56
CA GLN A 64 -3.84 -6.79 0.29
C GLN A 64 -4.92 -7.03 1.36
N ALA A 65 -4.57 -6.81 2.63
CA ALA A 65 -5.51 -6.90 3.74
C ALA A 65 -6.62 -5.84 3.60
N ASN A 66 -6.24 -4.59 3.30
CA ASN A 66 -7.17 -3.47 3.17
C ASN A 66 -8.25 -3.73 2.12
N VAL A 67 -7.88 -4.28 0.97
CA VAL A 67 -8.82 -4.53 -0.12
C VAL A 67 -9.81 -5.64 0.22
N VAL A 68 -9.39 -6.66 0.97
CA VAL A 68 -10.25 -7.75 1.47
C VAL A 68 -11.26 -7.21 2.49
N ILE A 69 -10.76 -6.47 3.49
CA ILE A 69 -11.56 -5.95 4.60
C ILE A 69 -12.66 -5.01 4.10
N ARG A 70 -12.33 -4.13 3.16
CA ARG A 70 -13.28 -3.16 2.60
C ARG A 70 -14.46 -3.77 1.86
N GLN A 71 -14.35 -4.99 1.32
CA GLN A 71 -15.49 -5.62 0.65
C GLN A 71 -16.59 -6.06 1.63
N CYS A 72 -16.24 -6.37 2.88
CA CYS A 72 -17.15 -6.97 3.84
C CYS A 72 -17.42 -6.13 5.10
N SER A 73 -16.72 -5.01 5.31
CA SER A 73 -16.95 -4.14 6.46
C SER A 73 -16.83 -2.68 6.09
N GLU A 74 -17.50 -1.80 6.82
CA GLU A 74 -17.60 -0.37 6.58
C GLU A 74 -17.22 0.42 7.83
N ALA A 75 -16.71 1.66 7.63
CA ALA A 75 -16.44 2.61 8.71
C ALA A 75 -17.60 3.61 8.89
N LEU A 76 -17.50 4.47 9.90
CA LEU A 76 -18.45 5.57 10.12
C LEU A 76 -18.40 6.56 8.95
N TRP A 77 -17.23 6.90 8.52
CA TRP A 77 -16.94 7.75 7.36
C TRP A 77 -16.06 6.99 6.39
N TRP A 78 -16.13 7.35 5.11
CA TRP A 78 -15.32 6.78 4.05
C TRP A 78 -15.06 7.79 2.95
N TYR A 79 -14.09 7.54 2.08
CA TYR A 79 -13.94 8.31 0.85
C TYR A 79 -14.85 7.72 -0.23
N ASN A 80 -15.48 8.60 -1.02
CA ASN A 80 -16.23 8.14 -2.19
C ASN A 80 -15.28 7.67 -3.29
N TYR A 81 -14.95 6.39 -3.31
CA TYR A 81 -14.03 5.81 -4.30
C TYR A 81 -14.53 5.88 -5.74
N SER A 82 -15.81 6.14 -5.97
CA SER A 82 -16.37 6.36 -7.32
C SER A 82 -16.21 7.81 -7.80
N ASP A 83 -15.71 8.71 -6.95
CA ASP A 83 -15.48 10.13 -7.26
C ASP A 83 -13.96 10.39 -7.30
N PRO A 84 -13.43 10.91 -8.41
CA PRO A 84 -12.01 11.22 -8.53
C PRO A 84 -11.47 12.16 -7.43
N ASP A 85 -12.32 13.07 -6.92
CA ASP A 85 -11.96 14.03 -5.87
C ASP A 85 -11.96 13.41 -4.46
N LEU A 86 -12.41 12.15 -4.34
CA LEU A 86 -12.43 11.38 -3.09
C LEU A 86 -13.02 12.13 -1.89
N PRO A 87 -14.21 12.75 -2.02
CA PRO A 87 -14.81 13.44 -0.89
C PRO A 87 -15.10 12.46 0.26
N LEU A 88 -14.88 12.94 1.49
CA LEU A 88 -15.27 12.20 2.68
C LEU A 88 -16.80 12.13 2.76
N ILE A 89 -17.34 10.92 2.86
CA ILE A 89 -18.78 10.65 2.95
C ILE A 89 -19.14 9.92 4.24
N ARG A 90 -20.38 10.07 4.67
CA ARG A 90 -20.95 9.31 5.79
C ARG A 90 -21.42 7.96 5.30
N VAL A 91 -20.92 6.87 5.88
CA VAL A 91 -21.33 5.52 5.51
C VAL A 91 -22.17 4.90 6.63
N LEU A 92 -21.62 4.64 7.80
CA LEU A 92 -22.37 4.19 8.98
C LEU A 92 -22.77 5.34 9.89
N ALA A 93 -22.12 6.51 9.80
CA ALA A 93 -22.60 7.74 10.42
C ALA A 93 -23.78 8.31 9.64
N ALA A 94 -24.78 8.84 10.34
CA ALA A 94 -25.85 9.66 9.79
C ALA A 94 -25.52 11.15 9.88
N SER A 95 -24.88 11.57 10.96
CA SER A 95 -24.38 12.93 11.15
C SER A 95 -23.29 12.98 12.23
N GLU A 96 -22.46 14.02 12.18
CA GLU A 96 -21.53 14.39 13.25
C GLU A 96 -21.65 15.89 13.58
N THR A 97 -21.29 16.24 14.81
CA THR A 97 -21.27 17.62 15.29
C THR A 97 -20.10 17.79 16.25
N PHE A 98 -19.19 18.70 15.95
CA PHE A 98 -18.13 19.12 16.88
C PHE A 98 -18.75 19.99 17.98
N ILE A 99 -18.96 19.40 19.17
CA ILE A 99 -19.48 20.10 20.35
C ILE A 99 -18.41 21.05 20.91
N SER A 100 -17.15 20.65 20.83
CA SER A 100 -15.97 21.45 21.13
C SER A 100 -14.80 21.00 20.24
N THR A 101 -13.62 21.57 20.41
CA THR A 101 -12.41 21.15 19.72
C THR A 101 -11.93 19.75 20.14
N THR A 102 -12.45 19.22 21.23
CA THR A 102 -12.08 17.91 21.80
C THR A 102 -13.30 17.00 22.02
N GLN A 103 -14.48 17.33 21.48
CA GLN A 103 -15.68 16.50 21.60
C GLN A 103 -16.46 16.48 20.30
N VAL A 104 -16.63 15.29 19.73
CA VAL A 104 -17.42 15.04 18.52
C VAL A 104 -18.62 14.16 18.89
N ARG A 105 -19.82 14.66 18.65
CA ARG A 105 -21.06 13.88 18.74
C ARG A 105 -21.36 13.22 17.43
N VAL A 106 -21.57 11.91 17.45
CA VAL A 106 -21.87 11.10 16.27
C VAL A 106 -23.26 10.48 16.42
N THR A 107 -24.07 10.63 15.37
CA THR A 107 -25.30 9.86 15.22
C THR A 107 -25.06 8.78 14.18
N VAL A 108 -25.28 7.51 14.50
CA VAL A 108 -25.16 6.40 13.56
C VAL A 108 -26.48 6.11 12.86
N ARG A 109 -26.41 5.48 11.70
CA ARG A 109 -27.59 5.11 10.91
C ARG A 109 -28.38 4.01 11.62
N SER A 110 -29.70 4.14 11.61
CA SER A 110 -30.63 3.07 12.04
C SER A 110 -30.95 2.13 10.87
N GLY A 111 -31.33 0.88 11.19
CA GLY A 111 -31.74 -0.10 10.19
C GLY A 111 -30.58 -0.77 9.44
N VAL A 112 -29.33 -0.56 9.86
CA VAL A 112 -28.16 -1.28 9.37
C VAL A 112 -27.94 -2.54 10.20
N PHE A 113 -27.58 -3.64 9.53
CA PHE A 113 -27.33 -4.93 10.17
C PHE A 113 -25.97 -5.49 9.76
N PHE A 114 -25.31 -6.16 10.67
CA PHE A 114 -24.14 -6.97 10.38
C PHE A 114 -24.54 -8.25 9.61
N HIS A 115 -23.58 -8.90 8.97
CA HIS A 115 -23.81 -10.13 8.20
C HIS A 115 -24.38 -11.29 9.03
N ASP A 116 -24.25 -11.26 10.35
CA ASP A 116 -24.84 -12.23 11.27
C ASP A 116 -26.29 -11.89 11.67
N GLY A 117 -26.83 -10.80 11.14
CA GLY A 117 -28.19 -10.32 11.42
C GLY A 117 -28.33 -9.48 12.69
N THR A 118 -27.26 -9.23 13.44
CA THR A 118 -27.28 -8.33 14.59
C THR A 118 -27.32 -6.86 14.15
N ALA A 119 -28.02 -6.01 14.90
CA ALA A 119 -28.18 -4.61 14.55
C ALA A 119 -26.93 -3.79 14.82
N PHE A 120 -26.58 -2.88 13.90
CA PHE A 120 -25.59 -1.84 14.12
C PHE A 120 -26.22 -0.66 14.88
N ASN A 121 -25.60 -0.23 15.96
CA ASN A 121 -26.03 0.88 16.82
C ASN A 121 -24.83 1.53 17.52
N ALA A 122 -25.07 2.48 18.44
CA ALA A 122 -24.03 3.16 19.18
C ALA A 122 -23.17 2.22 20.05
N ASP A 123 -23.78 1.16 20.64
CA ASP A 123 -23.01 0.19 21.42
C ASP A 123 -22.02 -0.58 20.55
N ALA A 124 -22.44 -0.98 19.34
CA ALA A 124 -21.58 -1.68 18.40
C ALA A 124 -20.46 -0.76 17.87
N ALA A 125 -20.76 0.51 17.60
CA ALA A 125 -19.75 1.49 17.18
C ALA A 125 -18.71 1.71 18.30
N ILE A 126 -19.14 1.97 19.53
CA ILE A 126 -18.26 2.15 20.69
C ILE A 126 -17.38 0.91 20.89
N TRP A 127 -17.97 -0.30 20.86
CA TRP A 127 -17.20 -1.54 21.02
C TRP A 127 -16.03 -1.64 20.02
N ASN A 128 -16.26 -1.30 18.75
CA ASN A 128 -15.22 -1.34 17.72
C ASN A 128 -14.12 -0.29 17.96
N LEU A 129 -14.52 0.93 18.33
CA LEU A 129 -13.59 2.02 18.61
C LEU A 129 -12.78 1.75 19.89
N GLU A 130 -13.41 1.24 20.96
CA GLU A 130 -12.71 0.82 22.17
C GLU A 130 -11.76 -0.35 21.91
N ARG A 131 -12.13 -1.29 21.02
CA ARG A 131 -11.24 -2.37 20.59
C ARG A 131 -10.02 -1.82 19.85
N LEU A 132 -10.22 -0.85 18.97
CA LEU A 132 -9.13 -0.17 18.24
C LEU A 132 -8.16 0.48 19.24
N GLU A 133 -8.67 1.29 20.17
CA GLU A 133 -7.85 1.93 21.20
C GLU A 133 -7.14 0.90 22.10
N TYR A 134 -7.83 -0.18 22.48
CA TYR A 134 -7.24 -1.25 23.27
C TYR A 134 -6.04 -1.90 22.56
N LEU A 135 -6.19 -2.30 21.30
CA LEU A 135 -5.14 -3.00 20.55
C LEU A 135 -4.01 -2.06 20.10
N CYS A 136 -4.26 -0.75 19.99
CA CYS A 136 -3.24 0.26 19.74
C CYS A 136 -2.43 0.58 21.00
N ASN A 137 -3.07 0.67 22.18
CA ASN A 137 -2.43 1.09 23.42
C ASN A 137 -1.93 -0.09 24.28
N HIS A 138 -2.45 -1.30 24.04
CA HIS A 138 -2.09 -2.51 24.79
C HIS A 138 -1.51 -3.55 23.83
N THR A 139 -0.66 -4.43 24.35
CA THR A 139 -0.14 -5.56 23.57
C THR A 139 -1.26 -6.56 23.32
N GLY A 140 -1.75 -6.59 22.07
CA GLY A 140 -2.64 -7.63 21.59
C GLY A 140 -1.90 -8.96 21.40
N GLU A 141 -2.64 -10.09 21.36
CA GLU A 141 -2.09 -11.41 21.07
C GLU A 141 -2.16 -11.70 19.58
N LEU A 142 -0.99 -11.92 18.95
CA LEU A 142 -0.94 -12.45 17.59
C LEU A 142 -1.20 -13.95 17.57
N VAL A 143 -1.69 -14.44 16.42
CA VAL A 143 -1.92 -15.86 16.11
C VAL A 143 -0.73 -16.78 16.41
N ALA A 144 0.48 -16.27 16.44
CA ALA A 144 1.71 -16.98 16.77
C ALA A 144 2.12 -16.85 18.25
N GLY A 145 1.26 -16.35 19.13
CA GLY A 145 1.57 -16.13 20.55
C GLY A 145 2.52 -14.96 20.82
N VAL A 146 2.75 -14.10 19.82
CA VAL A 146 3.56 -12.89 20.00
C VAL A 146 2.66 -11.74 20.42
N GLN A 147 2.87 -11.20 21.61
CA GLN A 147 2.17 -10.00 22.08
C GLN A 147 2.83 -8.75 21.51
N ARG A 148 2.05 -7.89 20.88
CA ARG A 148 2.46 -6.60 20.36
C ARG A 148 1.27 -5.65 20.21
N ARG A 149 1.55 -4.37 20.06
CA ARG A 149 0.58 -3.37 19.62
C ARG A 149 0.16 -3.63 18.16
N ALA A 150 -0.98 -3.08 17.75
CA ALA A 150 -1.36 -3.02 16.35
C ALA A 150 -0.28 -2.31 15.53
N LYS A 151 -0.05 -2.73 14.27
CA LYS A 151 0.92 -2.09 13.37
C LYS A 151 0.53 -0.64 13.03
N THR A 152 -0.73 -0.31 13.18
CA THR A 152 -1.30 1.01 12.92
C THR A 152 -1.37 1.89 14.17
N ALA A 153 -0.86 1.42 15.31
CA ALA A 153 -1.00 2.11 16.60
C ALA A 153 -0.52 3.57 16.57
N SER A 154 0.58 3.85 15.86
CA SER A 154 1.12 5.21 15.73
C SER A 154 0.20 6.20 15.00
N LEU A 155 -0.82 5.72 14.28
CA LEU A 155 -1.83 6.59 13.67
C LEU A 155 -2.83 7.13 14.71
N TYR A 156 -3.00 6.43 15.85
CA TYR A 156 -3.99 6.71 16.89
C TYR A 156 -3.38 7.34 18.15
N GLU A 157 -2.15 7.80 18.05
CA GLU A 157 -1.45 8.53 19.12
C GLU A 157 -0.80 9.81 18.59
N PHE A 158 -0.68 10.81 19.46
CA PHE A 158 0.12 11.99 19.19
C PHE A 158 1.61 11.66 19.19
N PRO A 159 2.49 12.55 18.65
CA PRO A 159 3.94 12.28 18.56
C PRO A 159 4.63 11.99 19.91
N ASP A 160 4.02 12.39 21.01
CA ASP A 160 4.52 12.09 22.38
C ASP A 160 4.03 10.74 22.92
N GLY A 161 3.32 9.96 22.11
CA GLY A 161 2.74 8.68 22.49
C GLY A 161 1.43 8.77 23.27
N THR A 162 0.86 9.99 23.43
CA THR A 162 -0.45 10.16 24.08
C THR A 162 -1.57 9.69 23.12
N PRO A 163 -2.52 8.84 23.55
CA PRO A 163 -3.65 8.46 22.73
C PRO A 163 -4.47 9.66 22.24
N ILE A 164 -4.90 9.65 20.98
CA ILE A 164 -5.73 10.71 20.39
C ILE A 164 -7.08 10.77 21.07
N VAL A 165 -7.68 9.61 21.37
CA VAL A 165 -8.97 9.50 22.03
C VAL A 165 -8.79 9.25 23.53
N ASP A 166 -9.52 9.99 24.35
CA ASP A 166 -9.58 9.81 25.80
C ASP A 166 -10.62 8.74 26.16
N HIS A 167 -11.87 8.90 25.67
CA HIS A 167 -12.94 7.93 25.91
C HIS A 167 -14.13 8.13 24.98
N PHE A 168 -15.06 7.19 25.01
CA PHE A 168 -16.35 7.24 24.32
C PHE A 168 -17.49 7.24 25.35
N THR A 169 -18.59 7.97 25.05
CA THR A 169 -19.77 7.98 25.92
C THR A 169 -21.04 7.79 25.09
N LYS A 170 -21.81 6.74 25.40
CA LYS A 170 -23.13 6.54 24.82
C LYS A 170 -24.11 7.61 25.31
N VAL A 171 -24.80 8.26 24.37
CA VAL A 171 -25.85 9.26 24.64
C VAL A 171 -27.23 8.63 24.48
N SER A 172 -27.44 7.84 23.43
CA SER A 172 -28.68 7.09 23.18
C SER A 172 -28.40 5.85 22.35
N GLU A 173 -29.44 5.12 21.91
CA GLU A 173 -29.31 3.91 21.09
C GLU A 173 -28.49 4.12 19.79
N PHE A 174 -28.60 5.32 19.19
CA PHE A 174 -27.94 5.67 17.93
C PHE A 174 -27.02 6.90 18.05
N VAL A 175 -26.71 7.37 19.26
CA VAL A 175 -25.88 8.57 19.47
C VAL A 175 -24.82 8.30 20.52
N PHE A 176 -23.59 8.69 20.21
CA PHE A 176 -22.47 8.66 21.14
C PHE A 176 -21.53 9.84 20.93
N ASP A 177 -20.72 10.12 21.91
CA ASP A 177 -19.69 11.15 21.89
C ASP A 177 -18.29 10.52 21.89
N ILE A 178 -17.39 11.09 21.08
CA ILE A 178 -15.95 10.82 21.07
C ILE A 178 -15.28 11.99 21.81
N PHE A 179 -14.54 11.71 22.87
CA PHE A 179 -13.74 12.69 23.59
C PHE A 179 -12.27 12.53 23.22
N LEU A 180 -11.64 13.61 22.75
CA LEU A 180 -10.25 13.64 22.35
C LEU A 180 -9.37 14.18 23.47
N THR A 181 -8.18 13.63 23.62
CA THR A 181 -7.18 14.07 24.60
C THR A 181 -6.67 15.50 24.27
N ALA A 182 -6.55 15.82 23.00
CA ALA A 182 -6.22 17.16 22.50
C ALA A 182 -6.97 17.42 21.18
N PRO A 183 -7.08 18.69 20.72
CA PRO A 183 -7.71 19.00 19.45
C PRO A 183 -7.05 18.27 18.28
N MET A 184 -7.87 17.61 17.44
CA MET A 184 -7.46 16.96 16.20
C MET A 184 -8.50 17.23 15.11
N SER A 185 -8.12 17.98 14.08
CA SER A 185 -9.04 18.32 12.98
C SER A 185 -9.31 17.16 12.05
N ASP A 186 -8.38 16.23 11.92
CA ASP A 186 -8.41 15.14 10.93
C ASP A 186 -9.02 13.83 11.52
N ILE A 187 -9.74 13.92 12.65
CA ILE A 187 -10.29 12.74 13.34
C ILE A 187 -11.28 11.94 12.47
N LEU A 188 -12.06 12.61 11.61
CA LEU A 188 -12.99 11.92 10.71
C LEU A 188 -12.25 11.17 9.62
N ASP A 189 -11.20 11.77 9.05
CA ASP A 189 -10.32 11.17 8.06
C ASP A 189 -9.56 9.98 8.66
N LEU A 190 -9.08 10.10 9.89
CA LEU A 190 -8.42 9.00 10.61
C LEU A 190 -9.34 7.79 10.76
N TYR A 191 -10.62 8.00 11.11
CA TYR A 191 -11.60 6.91 11.19
C TYR A 191 -12.22 6.49 9.85
N ALA A 192 -11.90 7.17 8.75
CA ALA A 192 -12.20 6.72 7.40
C ALA A 192 -11.18 5.69 6.87
N TYR A 193 -10.05 5.55 7.54
CA TYR A 193 -9.11 4.47 7.27
C TYR A 193 -9.70 3.11 7.66
N VAL A 194 -9.22 2.05 7.04
CA VAL A 194 -9.74 0.70 7.22
C VAL A 194 -9.78 0.22 8.68
N CYS A 195 -8.91 0.75 9.54
CA CYS A 195 -8.92 0.47 10.97
C CYS A 195 -10.21 0.91 11.67
N GLY A 196 -10.90 1.91 11.13
CA GLY A 196 -12.21 2.35 11.59
C GLY A 196 -13.38 1.47 11.13
N ASN A 197 -13.14 0.40 10.37
CA ASN A 197 -14.19 -0.48 9.89
C ASN A 197 -14.82 -1.29 11.03
N MET A 198 -16.17 -1.37 11.00
CA MET A 198 -16.97 -1.93 12.07
C MET A 198 -17.25 -3.42 11.86
N LEU A 199 -17.04 -4.20 12.89
CA LEU A 199 -17.29 -5.64 12.94
C LEU A 199 -18.39 -5.93 13.96
N SER A 200 -19.11 -7.06 13.79
CA SER A 200 -20.13 -7.51 14.74
C SER A 200 -19.53 -7.83 16.12
N PRO A 201 -19.90 -7.11 17.19
CA PRO A 201 -19.47 -7.46 18.54
C PRO A 201 -19.92 -8.86 18.97
N THR A 202 -21.02 -9.36 18.42
CA THR A 202 -21.55 -10.70 18.70
C THR A 202 -20.66 -11.78 18.12
N ALA A 203 -20.33 -11.66 16.83
CA ALA A 203 -19.46 -12.63 16.14
C ALA A 203 -18.00 -12.55 16.65
N HIS A 204 -17.54 -11.36 17.01
CA HIS A 204 -16.14 -11.10 17.35
C HIS A 204 -15.87 -10.80 18.82
N ALA A 205 -16.78 -11.19 19.75
CA ALA A 205 -16.62 -10.94 21.18
C ALA A 205 -15.28 -11.44 21.75
N ALA A 206 -14.78 -12.59 21.27
CA ALA A 206 -13.50 -13.16 21.69
C ALA A 206 -12.28 -12.40 21.12
N HIS A 207 -12.49 -11.49 20.17
CA HIS A 207 -11.43 -10.73 19.49
C HIS A 207 -11.23 -9.32 20.06
N PHE A 208 -11.90 -8.96 21.13
CA PHE A 208 -11.71 -7.63 21.73
C PHE A 208 -10.23 -7.40 22.12
N THR A 209 -9.57 -8.43 22.62
CA THR A 209 -8.18 -8.37 23.10
C THR A 209 -7.18 -9.13 22.21
N ARG A 210 -7.60 -9.66 21.06
CA ARG A 210 -6.72 -10.37 20.12
C ARG A 210 -7.08 -10.06 18.67
N PHE A 211 -6.11 -10.28 17.78
CA PHE A 211 -6.30 -10.09 16.34
C PHE A 211 -7.05 -11.26 15.69
N ILE A 212 -7.80 -10.94 14.62
CA ILE A 212 -8.51 -11.88 13.77
C ILE A 212 -7.54 -12.49 12.76
N THR A 213 -7.68 -13.78 12.48
CA THR A 213 -6.85 -14.52 11.53
C THR A 213 -7.55 -14.72 10.19
N LEU A 214 -6.79 -15.05 9.14
CA LEU A 214 -7.32 -15.39 7.81
C LEU A 214 -8.32 -16.55 7.81
N GLN A 215 -8.22 -17.46 8.76
CA GLN A 215 -9.09 -18.63 8.87
C GLN A 215 -10.42 -18.32 9.59
N GLU A 216 -10.53 -17.15 10.21
CA GLU A 216 -11.72 -16.70 10.90
C GLU A 216 -12.56 -15.82 9.96
N ALA A 217 -13.89 -15.99 10.00
CA ALA A 217 -14.77 -15.19 9.18
C ALA A 217 -14.77 -13.72 9.63
N LEU A 218 -14.74 -12.79 8.69
CA LEU A 218 -14.88 -11.37 8.96
C LEU A 218 -16.36 -10.96 8.82
N VAL A 219 -17.01 -10.65 9.92
CA VAL A 219 -18.44 -10.32 9.99
C VAL A 219 -18.62 -8.81 10.14
N GLY A 220 -18.83 -8.11 9.04
CA GLY A 220 -19.07 -6.67 8.97
C GLY A 220 -20.47 -6.31 8.51
N THR A 221 -20.63 -5.09 7.96
CA THR A 221 -21.88 -4.52 7.41
C THR A 221 -21.84 -4.40 5.90
N GLY A 222 -20.72 -4.69 5.25
CA GLY A 222 -20.42 -4.36 3.88
C GLY A 222 -21.26 -5.09 2.81
N PRO A 223 -21.06 -4.69 1.52
CA PRO A 223 -21.86 -5.22 0.40
C PRO A 223 -21.59 -6.69 0.08
N PHE A 224 -20.43 -7.22 0.48
CA PHE A 224 -20.10 -8.63 0.31
C PHE A 224 -19.86 -9.30 1.67
N ILE A 225 -20.22 -10.57 1.76
CA ILE A 225 -20.04 -11.41 2.95
C ILE A 225 -18.81 -12.29 2.73
N TYR A 226 -17.84 -12.23 3.64
CA TYR A 226 -16.68 -13.11 3.63
C TYR A 226 -17.12 -14.57 3.74
N GLU A 227 -16.69 -15.42 2.82
CA GLU A 227 -17.11 -16.82 2.74
C GLU A 227 -15.98 -17.76 3.12
N SER A 228 -14.82 -17.62 2.49
CA SER A 228 -13.68 -18.52 2.73
C SER A 228 -12.35 -17.93 2.27
N TYR A 229 -11.27 -18.45 2.84
CA TYR A 229 -9.91 -18.31 2.37
C TYR A 229 -9.30 -19.69 2.10
N THR A 230 -8.86 -19.91 0.88
CA THR A 230 -8.03 -21.06 0.51
C THR A 230 -6.60 -20.59 0.37
N ALA A 231 -5.70 -21.11 1.22
CA ALA A 231 -4.32 -20.64 1.32
C ALA A 231 -3.64 -20.54 -0.05
N ASP A 232 -3.04 -19.39 -0.32
CA ASP A 232 -2.28 -19.05 -1.54
C ASP A 232 -3.05 -19.29 -2.85
N THR A 233 -4.39 -19.39 -2.78
CA THR A 233 -5.24 -19.68 -3.93
C THR A 233 -6.31 -18.60 -4.13
N GLU A 234 -7.21 -18.41 -3.16
CA GLU A 234 -8.29 -17.44 -3.28
C GLU A 234 -8.82 -16.93 -1.93
N VAL A 235 -9.38 -15.71 -1.95
CA VAL A 235 -10.35 -15.23 -0.97
C VAL A 235 -11.70 -15.11 -1.67
N ARG A 236 -12.73 -15.67 -1.07
CA ARG A 236 -14.06 -15.75 -1.67
C ARG A 236 -15.08 -15.02 -0.84
N PHE A 237 -15.96 -14.30 -1.53
CA PHE A 237 -17.07 -13.57 -0.95
C PHE A 237 -18.34 -13.90 -1.71
N ARG A 238 -19.47 -13.82 -1.02
CA ARG A 238 -20.81 -13.83 -1.60
C ARG A 238 -21.50 -12.50 -1.38
N LYS A 239 -22.43 -12.19 -2.25
CA LYS A 239 -23.28 -11.02 -2.17
C LYS A 239 -24.03 -10.92 -0.83
N ASN A 240 -24.13 -9.72 -0.30
CA ASN A 240 -25.05 -9.38 0.78
C ASN A 240 -26.37 -8.86 0.19
N ASP A 241 -27.37 -9.72 0.08
CA ASP A 241 -28.68 -9.33 -0.44
C ASP A 241 -29.45 -8.38 0.49
N ASN A 242 -29.03 -8.26 1.76
CA ASN A 242 -29.59 -7.36 2.75
C ASN A 242 -28.74 -6.10 2.95
N TYR A 243 -27.85 -5.80 2.02
CA TYR A 243 -27.00 -4.63 2.12
C TYR A 243 -27.82 -3.34 2.17
N VAL A 244 -27.49 -2.46 3.12
CA VAL A 244 -28.12 -1.14 3.30
C VAL A 244 -27.00 -0.10 3.24
N GLY A 245 -26.56 0.23 2.03
CA GLY A 245 -25.53 1.24 1.81
C GLY A 245 -25.97 2.67 2.15
N PRO A 246 -25.03 3.63 2.18
CA PRO A 246 -25.34 5.05 2.34
C PRO A 246 -26.17 5.58 1.15
N PRO A 247 -26.71 6.81 1.24
CA PRO A 247 -27.43 7.42 0.12
C PRO A 247 -26.62 7.40 -1.18
N GLY A 248 -27.22 6.86 -2.26
CA GLY A 248 -26.57 6.61 -3.54
C GLY A 248 -25.97 5.21 -3.71
N TRP A 249 -25.93 4.41 -2.64
CA TRP A 249 -25.45 3.02 -2.62
C TRP A 249 -26.50 2.08 -2.00
N GLU A 250 -27.79 2.31 -2.29
CA GLU A 250 -28.88 1.58 -1.63
C GLU A 250 -29.11 0.18 -2.22
N ASP A 251 -28.69 -0.05 -3.47
CA ASP A 251 -28.89 -1.32 -4.15
C ASP A 251 -27.85 -2.37 -3.69
N PRO A 252 -28.22 -3.66 -3.64
CA PRO A 252 -27.24 -4.72 -3.42
C PRO A 252 -26.22 -4.80 -4.58
N PRO A 253 -25.02 -5.36 -4.34
CA PRO A 253 -24.01 -5.51 -5.39
C PRO A 253 -24.53 -6.28 -6.62
N TYR A 254 -24.01 -5.95 -7.80
CA TYR A 254 -24.39 -6.63 -9.05
C TYR A 254 -23.91 -8.09 -9.09
N PHE A 255 -22.69 -8.36 -8.63
CA PHE A 255 -22.11 -9.70 -8.64
C PHE A 255 -22.57 -10.52 -7.44
N ASP A 256 -22.94 -11.78 -7.68
CA ASP A 256 -23.35 -12.72 -6.63
C ASP A 256 -22.13 -13.30 -5.89
N VAL A 257 -20.99 -13.39 -6.60
CA VAL A 257 -19.72 -13.92 -6.09
C VAL A 257 -18.60 -12.97 -6.48
N LEU A 258 -17.73 -12.66 -5.51
CA LEU A 258 -16.47 -11.97 -5.72
C LEU A 258 -15.33 -12.92 -5.31
N ILE A 259 -14.35 -13.08 -6.18
CA ILE A 259 -13.17 -13.93 -5.94
C ILE A 259 -11.92 -13.08 -6.09
N PHE A 260 -11.08 -13.07 -5.08
CA PHE A 260 -9.71 -12.59 -5.19
C PHE A 260 -8.81 -13.79 -5.46
N SER A 261 -8.45 -14.00 -6.72
CA SER A 261 -7.57 -15.09 -7.16
C SER A 261 -6.12 -14.71 -6.90
N ILE A 262 -5.42 -15.46 -6.06
CA ILE A 262 -4.04 -15.20 -5.66
C ILE A 262 -3.10 -15.80 -6.69
N ILE A 263 -2.47 -14.96 -7.51
CA ILE A 263 -1.51 -15.36 -8.55
C ILE A 263 -0.22 -14.58 -8.30
N SER A 264 0.68 -15.15 -7.52
CA SER A 264 1.89 -14.45 -7.04
C SER A 264 2.92 -14.21 -8.14
N ASP A 265 3.00 -15.10 -9.14
CA ASP A 265 3.91 -14.94 -10.28
C ASP A 265 3.39 -13.87 -11.25
N PRO A 266 4.10 -12.73 -11.43
CA PRO A 266 3.60 -11.64 -12.26
C PRO A 266 3.32 -12.01 -13.72
N PRO A 267 4.21 -12.73 -14.45
CA PRO A 267 3.90 -13.20 -15.80
C PRO A 267 2.63 -14.04 -15.89
N THR A 268 2.46 -15.00 -14.98
CA THR A 268 1.26 -15.87 -14.94
C THR A 268 0.00 -15.05 -14.71
N ARG A 269 0.04 -14.06 -13.80
CA ARG A 269 -1.10 -13.18 -13.52
C ARG A 269 -1.46 -12.32 -14.73
N ASN A 270 -0.47 -11.81 -15.46
CA ASN A 270 -0.71 -11.03 -16.68
C ASN A 270 -1.27 -11.91 -17.82
N TYR A 271 -0.79 -13.12 -17.98
CA TYR A 271 -1.36 -14.06 -18.95
C TYR A 271 -2.79 -14.49 -18.60
N ALA A 272 -3.12 -14.63 -17.30
CA ALA A 272 -4.49 -14.91 -16.87
C ALA A 272 -5.45 -13.75 -17.26
N MET A 273 -5.00 -12.48 -17.18
CA MET A 273 -5.78 -11.33 -17.65
C MET A 273 -6.00 -11.37 -19.16
N LEU A 274 -4.94 -11.61 -19.94
CA LEU A 274 -5.02 -11.71 -21.40
C LEU A 274 -5.85 -12.91 -21.89
N ALA A 275 -5.91 -13.97 -21.09
CA ALA A 275 -6.71 -15.18 -21.38
C ALA A 275 -8.20 -15.00 -20.98
N GLY A 276 -8.54 -14.00 -20.17
CA GLY A 276 -9.87 -13.82 -19.60
C GLY A 276 -10.17 -14.74 -18.42
N ASP A 277 -9.15 -15.33 -17.79
CA ASP A 277 -9.29 -16.15 -16.58
C ASP A 277 -9.54 -15.31 -15.32
N ILE A 278 -9.16 -14.02 -15.37
CA ILE A 278 -9.48 -12.99 -14.38
C ILE A 278 -10.10 -11.77 -15.07
N ASP A 279 -10.99 -11.09 -14.39
CA ASP A 279 -11.71 -9.93 -14.90
C ASP A 279 -10.99 -8.60 -14.67
N TRP A 280 -10.10 -8.54 -13.69
CA TRP A 280 -9.36 -7.35 -13.29
C TRP A 280 -8.02 -7.77 -12.68
N ILE A 281 -6.95 -7.05 -13.01
CA ILE A 281 -5.59 -7.40 -12.57
C ILE A 281 -5.01 -6.37 -11.61
N GLN A 282 -4.34 -6.83 -10.56
CA GLN A 282 -3.44 -6.03 -9.74
C GLN A 282 -1.99 -6.16 -10.23
N GLY A 283 -1.28 -5.05 -10.36
CA GLY A 283 0.17 -5.04 -10.61
C GLY A 283 0.53 -5.63 -11.99
N ALA A 284 -0.05 -5.07 -13.04
CA ALA A 284 0.29 -5.41 -14.41
C ALA A 284 1.74 -5.01 -14.75
N ILE A 285 2.39 -5.82 -15.59
CA ILE A 285 3.76 -5.56 -16.06
C ILE A 285 3.73 -4.49 -17.15
N SER A 286 4.57 -3.45 -17.01
CA SER A 286 4.63 -2.32 -17.94
C SER A 286 4.94 -2.73 -19.38
N ASP A 287 5.77 -3.75 -19.60
CA ASP A 287 6.10 -4.28 -20.92
C ASP A 287 4.88 -4.81 -21.70
N LEU A 288 3.77 -5.08 -21.01
CA LEU A 288 2.52 -5.54 -21.62
C LEU A 288 1.47 -4.44 -21.81
N PHE A 289 1.77 -3.18 -21.44
CA PHE A 289 0.78 -2.09 -21.53
C PHE A 289 0.30 -1.84 -22.95
N ASP A 290 1.18 -1.88 -23.96
CA ASP A 290 0.78 -1.74 -25.36
C ASP A 290 -0.08 -2.92 -25.84
N THR A 291 0.18 -4.12 -25.33
CA THR A 291 -0.67 -5.29 -25.58
C THR A 291 -2.07 -5.07 -25.01
N TYR A 292 -2.18 -4.63 -23.76
CA TYR A 292 -3.47 -4.32 -23.13
C TYR A 292 -4.21 -3.19 -23.84
N ARG A 293 -3.52 -2.09 -24.24
CA ARG A 293 -4.14 -0.98 -24.97
C ARG A 293 -4.67 -1.38 -26.33
N SER A 294 -4.08 -2.37 -26.97
CA SER A 294 -4.49 -2.86 -28.30
C SER A 294 -5.52 -3.99 -28.27
N ASP A 295 -5.78 -4.58 -27.11
CA ASP A 295 -6.74 -5.68 -26.99
C ASP A 295 -8.18 -5.14 -26.83
N PRO A 296 -9.10 -5.43 -27.78
CA PRO A 296 -10.48 -4.95 -27.71
C PRO A 296 -11.30 -5.57 -26.56
N LEU A 297 -10.81 -6.65 -25.94
CA LEU A 297 -11.46 -7.31 -24.80
C LEU A 297 -11.06 -6.69 -23.45
N ILE A 298 -10.13 -5.74 -23.46
CA ILE A 298 -9.52 -5.14 -22.26
C ILE A 298 -9.70 -3.62 -22.27
N THR A 299 -10.09 -3.07 -21.15
CA THR A 299 -10.02 -1.64 -20.87
C THR A 299 -8.70 -1.35 -20.14
N PHE A 300 -7.89 -0.47 -20.71
CA PHE A 300 -6.70 0.10 -20.10
C PHE A 300 -6.99 1.54 -19.70
N TYR A 301 -7.11 1.78 -18.40
CA TYR A 301 -7.28 3.12 -17.84
C TYR A 301 -5.94 3.63 -17.27
N GLU A 302 -5.61 4.86 -17.56
CA GLU A 302 -4.45 5.57 -17.02
C GLU A 302 -4.88 6.99 -16.62
N SER A 303 -4.63 7.39 -15.38
CA SER A 303 -4.95 8.72 -14.90
C SER A 303 -4.03 9.79 -15.50
N GLU A 304 -4.54 11.02 -15.68
CA GLU A 304 -3.74 12.15 -16.17
C GLU A 304 -2.72 12.64 -15.12
N ILE A 305 -3.12 12.65 -13.84
CA ILE A 305 -2.28 13.04 -12.71
C ILE A 305 -1.89 11.81 -11.89
N PRO A 306 -0.76 11.84 -11.17
CA PRO A 306 -0.39 10.71 -10.31
C PRO A 306 -1.38 10.55 -9.16
N GLY A 307 -1.44 9.34 -8.62
CA GLY A 307 -2.12 9.07 -7.34
C GLY A 307 -1.39 9.68 -6.15
N PHE A 308 -1.94 9.44 -4.97
CA PHE A 308 -1.33 9.89 -3.71
C PHE A 308 -0.12 9.05 -3.29
N SER A 309 0.01 7.86 -3.83
CA SER A 309 1.12 6.95 -3.48
C SER A 309 2.47 7.42 -4.06
N PHE A 310 3.53 6.94 -3.46
CA PHE A 310 4.89 7.08 -4.00
C PHE A 310 5.71 5.82 -3.78
N SER A 311 6.77 5.66 -4.57
CA SER A 311 7.75 4.60 -4.47
C SER A 311 9.11 5.17 -4.12
N TYR A 312 9.84 4.48 -3.25
CA TYR A 312 11.13 4.94 -2.76
C TYR A 312 12.08 3.78 -2.44
N LEU A 313 13.38 4.06 -2.51
CA LEU A 313 14.42 3.22 -1.89
C LEU A 313 14.62 3.72 -0.47
N GLY A 314 14.21 2.94 0.51
CA GLY A 314 14.43 3.19 1.93
C GLY A 314 15.88 2.90 2.31
N ILE A 315 16.42 3.69 3.21
CA ILE A 315 17.79 3.57 3.73
C ILE A 315 17.71 3.54 5.25
N ASN A 316 18.24 2.52 5.90
CA ASN A 316 18.28 2.46 7.34
C ASN A 316 19.18 3.57 7.91
N ASN A 317 18.59 4.57 8.56
CA ASN A 317 19.30 5.76 9.04
C ASN A 317 20.14 5.47 10.31
N HIS A 318 19.81 4.40 11.03
CA HIS A 318 20.61 3.94 12.17
C HIS A 318 21.93 3.29 11.71
N LEU A 319 21.89 2.47 10.67
CA LEU A 319 23.04 1.71 10.16
C LEU A 319 23.87 2.53 9.16
N ILE A 320 23.23 3.36 8.35
CA ILE A 320 23.84 4.06 7.23
C ILE A 320 23.86 5.57 7.51
N ASN A 321 25.05 6.11 7.74
CA ASN A 321 25.21 7.53 8.08
C ASN A 321 24.88 8.48 6.90
N LYS A 322 24.69 9.76 7.20
CA LYS A 322 24.24 10.81 6.25
C LYS A 322 25.15 10.91 5.01
N THR A 323 26.46 10.71 5.14
CA THR A 323 27.41 10.78 4.01
C THR A 323 27.07 9.73 2.95
N TRP A 324 26.83 8.49 3.38
CA TRP A 324 26.45 7.41 2.48
C TRP A 324 25.06 7.63 1.90
N ARG A 325 24.08 8.04 2.72
CA ARG A 325 22.71 8.29 2.26
C ARG A 325 22.67 9.36 1.17
N LYS A 326 23.41 10.47 1.37
CA LYS A 326 23.54 11.51 0.35
C LYS A 326 24.20 10.99 -0.93
N ALA A 327 25.30 10.24 -0.83
CA ALA A 327 25.97 9.66 -2.00
C ALA A 327 25.04 8.71 -2.78
N ILE A 328 24.28 7.85 -2.10
CA ILE A 328 23.29 6.94 -2.71
C ILE A 328 22.21 7.75 -3.44
N SER A 329 21.69 8.84 -2.85
CA SER A 329 20.65 9.68 -3.45
C SER A 329 21.10 10.33 -4.77
N TYR A 330 22.40 10.59 -4.94
CA TYR A 330 22.97 11.11 -6.19
C TYR A 330 23.48 10.02 -7.15
N ALA A 331 23.48 8.75 -6.75
CA ALA A 331 24.00 7.65 -7.56
C ALA A 331 22.90 6.81 -8.24
N VAL A 332 21.64 6.94 -7.84
CA VAL A 332 20.50 6.23 -8.44
C VAL A 332 20.13 6.86 -9.78
N ASN A 333 19.91 6.02 -10.81
CA ASN A 333 19.46 6.47 -12.13
C ASN A 333 17.93 6.61 -12.20
N TYR A 334 17.44 7.79 -11.84
CA TYR A 334 16.01 8.09 -11.87
C TYR A 334 15.40 8.06 -13.27
N THR A 335 16.17 8.46 -14.30
CA THR A 335 15.70 8.43 -15.71
C THR A 335 15.42 7.00 -16.14
N TYR A 336 16.31 6.07 -15.81
CA TYR A 336 16.07 4.65 -16.08
C TYR A 336 14.78 4.16 -15.41
N VAL A 337 14.60 4.47 -14.11
CA VAL A 337 13.41 4.04 -13.36
C VAL A 337 12.12 4.58 -14.00
N ILE A 338 12.09 5.84 -14.42
CA ILE A 338 10.89 6.52 -14.90
C ILE A 338 10.62 6.19 -16.37
N SER A 339 11.60 6.45 -17.25
CA SER A 339 11.37 6.38 -18.69
C SER A 339 11.62 5.00 -19.26
N ASP A 340 12.75 4.34 -18.87
CA ASP A 340 13.11 3.07 -19.46
C ASP A 340 12.32 1.91 -18.84
N TYR A 341 12.15 1.91 -17.50
CA TYR A 341 11.45 0.83 -16.81
C TYR A 341 9.94 1.07 -16.72
N GLN A 342 9.51 2.23 -16.21
CA GLN A 342 8.09 2.54 -16.01
C GLN A 342 7.41 3.14 -17.26
N GLN A 343 8.15 3.34 -18.37
CA GLN A 343 7.61 3.82 -19.65
C GLN A 343 6.78 5.10 -19.49
N ASP A 344 7.25 6.04 -18.65
CA ASP A 344 6.62 7.33 -18.33
C ASP A 344 5.18 7.25 -17.76
N THR A 345 4.78 6.07 -17.26
CA THR A 345 3.50 5.88 -16.53
C THR A 345 3.55 6.37 -15.09
N VAL A 346 4.66 6.97 -14.70
CA VAL A 346 4.91 7.54 -13.37
C VAL A 346 5.48 8.95 -13.50
N LEU A 347 5.38 9.75 -12.44
CA LEU A 347 6.06 11.04 -12.33
C LEU A 347 7.20 10.96 -11.32
N ARG A 348 8.32 11.67 -11.62
CA ARG A 348 9.44 11.77 -10.69
C ARG A 348 8.98 12.29 -9.33
N SER A 349 9.29 11.58 -8.26
CA SER A 349 9.12 12.06 -6.89
C SER A 349 10.38 12.76 -6.40
N TYR A 350 10.27 13.97 -5.91
CA TYR A 350 11.37 14.76 -5.35
C TYR A 350 11.37 14.75 -3.82
N GLY A 351 10.29 14.26 -3.21
CA GLY A 351 10.08 14.19 -1.77
C GLY A 351 8.85 13.35 -1.43
N PRO A 352 8.42 13.34 -0.15
CA PRO A 352 7.34 12.47 0.31
C PRO A 352 5.94 12.88 -0.15
N ILE A 353 5.73 14.14 -0.59
CA ILE A 353 4.40 14.65 -0.91
C ILE A 353 4.10 14.53 -2.40
N SER A 354 3.00 13.85 -2.74
CA SER A 354 2.51 13.75 -4.12
C SER A 354 1.95 15.10 -4.61
N PRO A 355 2.14 15.43 -5.91
CA PRO A 355 1.44 16.57 -6.53
C PRO A 355 -0.09 16.54 -6.39
N ALA A 356 -0.69 15.36 -6.17
CA ALA A 356 -2.12 15.24 -5.89
C ALA A 356 -2.59 15.98 -4.63
N PHE A 357 -1.67 16.28 -3.69
CA PHE A 357 -1.98 17.12 -2.52
C PHE A 357 -2.02 18.64 -2.80
N GLY A 358 -1.90 19.06 -4.06
CA GLY A 358 -2.08 20.43 -4.48
C GLY A 358 -1.11 21.41 -3.79
N ALA A 359 -1.65 22.36 -3.01
CA ALA A 359 -0.85 23.41 -2.36
C ALA A 359 0.20 22.90 -1.36
N TYR A 360 0.10 21.67 -0.88
CA TYR A 360 1.10 21.05 -0.01
C TYR A 360 2.33 20.53 -0.75
N TYR A 361 2.26 20.39 -2.08
CA TYR A 361 3.42 20.04 -2.88
C TYR A 361 4.38 21.23 -3.00
N VAL A 362 5.68 21.02 -2.80
CA VAL A 362 6.69 22.10 -2.80
C VAL A 362 6.91 22.62 -4.24
N PRO A 363 6.60 23.88 -4.54
CA PRO A 363 6.85 24.44 -5.86
C PRO A 363 8.36 24.49 -6.20
N GLY A 364 8.74 24.07 -7.40
CA GLY A 364 10.15 24.11 -7.83
C GLY A 364 11.05 23.07 -7.16
N PHE A 365 10.47 22.03 -6.53
CA PHE A 365 11.20 21.01 -5.82
C PHE A 365 12.21 20.26 -6.72
N GLU A 366 11.92 20.15 -7.99
CA GLU A 366 12.80 19.56 -9.01
C GLU A 366 14.16 20.26 -9.15
N ASN A 367 14.27 21.50 -8.71
CA ASN A 367 15.51 22.30 -8.79
C ASN A 367 16.44 22.11 -7.59
N ILE A 368 15.94 21.53 -6.48
CA ILE A 368 16.69 21.40 -5.22
C ILE A 368 16.90 19.97 -4.77
N ALA A 369 16.01 19.06 -5.13
CA ALA A 369 16.10 17.65 -4.74
C ALA A 369 17.22 16.92 -5.50
N PRO A 370 17.75 15.80 -4.97
CA PRO A 370 18.79 15.02 -5.65
C PRO A 370 18.37 14.53 -7.03
N VAL A 371 19.29 14.66 -7.99
CA VAL A 371 19.25 14.04 -9.32
C VAL A 371 20.51 13.21 -9.51
N MET A 372 20.51 12.24 -10.41
CA MET A 372 21.70 11.43 -10.65
C MET A 372 22.90 12.32 -11.04
N ASN A 373 23.94 12.28 -10.22
CA ASN A 373 25.17 13.02 -10.42
C ASN A 373 26.33 12.35 -9.67
N TYR A 374 27.09 11.51 -10.35
CA TYR A 374 28.20 10.80 -9.74
C TYR A 374 29.30 11.72 -9.21
N SER A 375 29.54 12.89 -9.82
CA SER A 375 30.53 13.85 -9.31
C SER A 375 30.12 14.35 -7.92
N VAL A 376 28.86 14.69 -7.71
CA VAL A 376 28.36 15.10 -6.38
C VAL A 376 28.40 13.95 -5.39
N ALA A 377 28.03 12.74 -5.79
CA ALA A 377 28.07 11.56 -4.94
C ALA A 377 29.52 11.26 -4.48
N ARG A 378 30.46 11.25 -5.41
CA ARG A 378 31.89 11.00 -5.15
C ARG A 378 32.50 12.09 -4.29
N GLN A 379 32.24 13.37 -4.61
CA GLN A 379 32.72 14.48 -3.77
C GLN A 379 32.20 14.39 -2.35
N THR A 380 30.93 14.01 -2.17
CA THR A 380 30.34 13.78 -0.84
C THR A 380 31.11 12.71 -0.06
N LEU A 381 31.53 11.62 -0.72
CA LEU A 381 32.32 10.56 -0.07
C LEU A 381 33.76 10.99 0.20
N LEU A 382 34.41 11.70 -0.71
CA LEU A 382 35.76 12.24 -0.53
C LEU A 382 35.81 13.18 0.68
N ASP A 383 34.81 14.07 0.82
CA ASP A 383 34.73 15.03 1.93
C ASP A 383 34.33 14.34 3.25
N GLY A 384 33.41 13.38 3.19
CA GLY A 384 32.80 12.80 4.39
C GLY A 384 33.55 11.61 4.99
N LEU A 385 34.32 10.86 4.19
CA LEU A 385 35.10 9.71 4.66
C LEU A 385 36.57 10.07 4.98
N GLY A 386 36.99 11.27 4.62
CA GLY A 386 38.25 11.92 5.08
C GLY A 386 39.53 11.11 4.92
N ASN A 387 39.90 10.37 5.97
CA ASN A 387 41.18 9.67 6.06
C ASN A 387 41.12 8.18 5.66
N ASP A 388 40.08 7.72 4.96
CA ASP A 388 40.03 6.35 4.45
C ASP A 388 41.10 6.18 3.35
N GLY A 389 42.12 5.39 3.60
CA GLY A 389 43.23 5.16 2.66
C GLY A 389 42.80 4.58 1.31
N ARG A 390 41.60 4.00 1.22
CA ARG A 390 41.01 3.47 -0.03
C ARG A 390 40.58 4.58 -0.98
N LEU A 391 40.45 5.82 -0.50
CA LEU A 391 40.13 7.00 -1.33
C LEU A 391 41.37 7.52 -2.08
N ALA A 392 42.58 7.03 -1.75
CA ALA A 392 43.79 7.52 -2.37
C ALA A 392 43.80 7.32 -3.89
N GLY A 393 43.89 8.42 -4.63
CA GLY A 393 43.88 8.43 -6.10
C GLY A 393 42.48 8.40 -6.74
N LEU A 394 41.40 8.37 -5.96
CA LEU A 394 40.05 8.55 -6.48
C LEU A 394 39.75 10.03 -6.70
N THR A 395 38.98 10.35 -7.73
CA THR A 395 38.51 11.71 -8.05
C THR A 395 37.00 11.77 -8.11
N ALA A 396 36.44 12.95 -7.87
CA ALA A 396 35.01 13.18 -8.00
C ALA A 396 34.53 13.25 -9.47
N GLU A 397 35.44 13.40 -10.41
CA GLU A 397 35.09 13.66 -11.81
C GLU A 397 34.21 12.56 -12.40
N ASP A 398 33.09 12.97 -12.96
CA ASP A 398 32.25 12.18 -13.84
C ASP A 398 32.40 12.79 -15.25
N LEU A 399 33.36 12.29 -16.01
CA LEU A 399 33.68 12.78 -17.33
C LEU A 399 32.78 12.13 -18.40
N GLY A 400 31.52 11.88 -18.07
CA GLY A 400 30.52 11.37 -19.00
C GLY A 400 30.99 10.13 -19.76
N GLU A 401 31.18 9.01 -19.10
CA GLU A 401 31.77 7.76 -19.58
C GLU A 401 33.30 7.70 -19.42
N ASN A 402 33.81 7.99 -18.24
CA ASN A 402 35.17 7.62 -17.90
C ASN A 402 35.21 6.22 -17.26
N PRO A 403 35.28 5.13 -18.03
CA PRO A 403 35.20 3.76 -17.51
C PRO A 403 36.38 3.44 -16.57
N THR A 404 37.49 4.16 -16.64
CA THR A 404 38.63 3.98 -15.77
C THR A 404 38.34 4.52 -14.38
N ASN A 405 37.75 5.71 -14.24
CA ASN A 405 37.41 6.26 -12.94
C ASN A 405 36.29 5.47 -12.27
N ASP A 406 35.27 5.05 -13.03
CA ASP A 406 34.21 4.16 -12.54
C ASP A 406 34.79 2.82 -12.01
N ALA A 407 35.72 2.21 -12.76
CA ALA A 407 36.40 0.98 -12.35
C ALA A 407 37.24 1.17 -11.07
N ASN A 408 37.91 2.31 -10.92
CA ASN A 408 38.67 2.64 -9.71
C ASN A 408 37.77 2.76 -8.48
N TRP A 409 36.62 3.46 -8.60
CA TRP A 409 35.64 3.55 -7.53
C TRP A 409 35.06 2.18 -7.18
N ALA A 410 34.71 1.36 -8.16
CA ALA A 410 34.21 0.01 -7.94
C ALA A 410 35.27 -0.88 -7.26
N ALA A 411 36.53 -0.78 -7.69
CA ALA A 411 37.62 -1.55 -7.10
C ALA A 411 37.96 -1.13 -5.65
N ALA A 412 37.70 0.13 -5.28
CA ALA A 412 37.90 0.62 -3.93
C ALA A 412 36.98 -0.07 -2.91
N ALA A 413 35.81 -0.56 -3.31
CA ALA A 413 34.86 -1.31 -2.49
C ALA A 413 34.74 -0.72 -1.07
N LEU A 414 34.38 0.58 -1.01
CA LEU A 414 34.41 1.37 0.22
C LEU A 414 33.40 0.89 1.27
N ASN A 415 32.27 0.37 0.79
CA ASN A 415 31.24 -0.22 1.65
C ASN A 415 30.45 -1.29 0.92
N SER A 416 29.69 -2.08 1.67
CA SER A 416 28.75 -3.08 1.14
C SER A 416 27.45 -3.00 1.89
N PHE A 417 26.34 -2.98 1.17
CA PHE A 417 24.99 -2.97 1.75
C PHE A 417 24.15 -4.10 1.18
N ASN A 418 23.24 -4.62 2.01
CA ASN A 418 22.25 -5.59 1.60
C ASN A 418 21.02 -4.86 1.03
N TYR A 419 20.56 -5.27 -0.16
CA TYR A 419 19.31 -4.80 -0.73
C TYR A 419 18.21 -5.82 -0.51
N SER A 420 17.16 -5.43 0.20
CA SER A 420 15.99 -6.25 0.49
C SER A 420 14.76 -5.82 -0.32
N GLY A 421 13.96 -6.78 -0.70
CA GLY A 421 12.71 -6.59 -1.44
C GLY A 421 11.98 -7.91 -1.56
N ASN A 422 10.71 -7.87 -1.95
CA ASN A 422 9.99 -9.11 -2.22
C ASN A 422 10.14 -9.52 -3.70
N ALA A 423 10.63 -10.73 -3.91
CA ALA A 423 10.90 -11.31 -5.24
C ALA A 423 9.62 -11.57 -6.07
N ASP A 424 8.45 -11.62 -5.42
CA ASP A 424 7.13 -11.70 -6.03
C ASP A 424 6.60 -10.34 -6.55
N ASN A 425 7.37 -9.26 -6.40
CA ASN A 425 7.17 -7.98 -7.06
C ASN A 425 8.27 -7.76 -8.10
N GLN A 426 7.91 -7.80 -9.39
CA GLN A 426 8.86 -7.74 -10.50
C GLN A 426 9.76 -6.51 -10.43
N PHE A 427 9.19 -5.31 -10.23
CA PHE A 427 9.97 -4.08 -10.13
C PHE A 427 11.03 -4.14 -9.04
N ARG A 428 10.67 -4.62 -7.84
CA ARG A 428 11.62 -4.71 -6.71
C ARG A 428 12.74 -5.72 -6.99
N ALA A 429 12.41 -6.83 -7.62
CA ALA A 429 13.40 -7.83 -8.02
C ALA A 429 14.37 -7.27 -9.08
N ASP A 430 13.86 -6.55 -10.09
CA ASP A 430 14.67 -5.99 -11.18
C ASP A 430 15.54 -4.82 -10.73
N MET A 431 15.22 -4.16 -9.61
CA MET A 431 16.08 -3.10 -9.06
C MET A 431 17.36 -3.62 -8.43
N LEU A 432 17.45 -4.90 -8.04
CA LEU A 432 18.69 -5.48 -7.51
C LEU A 432 19.86 -5.39 -8.53
N PRO A 433 19.76 -5.93 -9.75
CA PRO A 433 20.84 -5.81 -10.74
C PRO A 433 21.11 -4.36 -11.13
N MET A 434 20.11 -3.48 -11.09
CA MET A 434 20.31 -2.05 -11.38
C MET A 434 21.13 -1.35 -10.29
N LEU A 435 20.84 -1.59 -9.03
CA LEU A 435 21.63 -1.08 -7.91
C LEU A 435 23.06 -1.65 -7.93
N GLN A 436 23.24 -2.93 -8.32
CA GLN A 436 24.53 -3.57 -8.54
C GLN A 436 25.31 -2.97 -9.72
N LEU A 437 24.63 -2.31 -10.65
CA LEU A 437 25.24 -1.59 -11.77
C LEU A 437 25.62 -0.15 -11.39
N TRP A 438 24.75 0.57 -10.67
CA TRP A 438 24.92 1.99 -10.38
C TRP A 438 25.84 2.29 -9.20
N LEU A 439 25.64 1.59 -8.08
CA LEU A 439 26.31 1.94 -6.82
C LEU A 439 27.81 1.57 -6.74
N PRO A 440 28.34 0.57 -7.47
CA PRO A 440 29.78 0.38 -7.55
C PRO A 440 30.55 1.57 -8.14
N ARG A 441 29.90 2.39 -8.98
CA ARG A 441 30.49 3.63 -9.52
C ARG A 441 30.77 4.70 -8.45
N VAL A 442 30.29 4.48 -7.22
CA VAL A 442 30.61 5.27 -6.02
C VAL A 442 31.18 4.40 -4.89
N GLY A 443 31.77 3.24 -5.23
CA GLY A 443 32.46 2.37 -4.28
C GLY A 443 31.55 1.56 -3.35
N ILE A 444 30.27 1.39 -3.68
CA ILE A 444 29.30 0.64 -2.88
C ILE A 444 28.98 -0.69 -3.58
N THR A 445 29.21 -1.80 -2.87
CA THR A 445 28.79 -3.14 -3.31
C THR A 445 27.39 -3.44 -2.79
N ILE A 446 26.53 -4.08 -3.60
CA ILE A 446 25.19 -4.48 -3.21
C ILE A 446 25.07 -6.00 -3.19
N THR A 447 24.66 -6.55 -2.06
CA THR A 447 24.36 -7.97 -1.88
C THR A 447 22.86 -8.24 -2.01
N ASP A 448 22.51 -9.47 -2.41
CA ASP A 448 21.13 -9.92 -2.61
C ASP A 448 20.49 -10.29 -1.28
N GLY A 449 19.40 -9.63 -0.95
CA GLY A 449 18.53 -9.87 0.21
C GLY A 449 17.05 -10.04 -0.20
N LEU A 450 16.77 -10.40 -1.47
CA LEU A 450 15.41 -10.64 -1.93
C LEU A 450 14.77 -11.82 -1.20
N THR A 451 13.48 -11.70 -0.87
CA THR A 451 12.72 -12.70 -0.13
C THR A 451 11.25 -12.71 -0.58
N PHE A 452 10.38 -13.48 0.06
CA PHE A 452 8.95 -13.43 -0.18
C PHE A 452 8.29 -12.29 0.62
N TRP A 453 7.14 -11.77 0.11
CA TRP A 453 6.39 -10.68 0.73
C TRP A 453 6.17 -10.86 2.24
N SER A 454 5.75 -12.05 2.66
CA SER A 454 5.45 -12.34 4.07
C SER A 454 6.66 -12.19 5.01
N TYR A 455 7.88 -12.47 4.53
CA TYR A 455 9.10 -12.26 5.31
C TYR A 455 9.60 -10.83 5.20
N PHE A 456 9.54 -10.23 4.00
CA PHE A 456 9.88 -8.83 3.78
C PHE A 456 9.03 -7.90 4.65
N LEU A 457 7.74 -8.21 4.80
CA LEU A 457 6.85 -7.48 5.70
C LEU A 457 7.30 -7.55 7.17
N LYS A 458 7.83 -8.71 7.62
CA LYS A 458 8.42 -8.82 8.96
C LYS A 458 9.66 -7.95 9.12
N MET A 459 10.49 -7.85 8.08
CA MET A 459 11.65 -6.96 8.09
C MET A 459 11.23 -5.49 8.18
N LEU A 460 10.21 -5.07 7.41
CA LEU A 460 9.66 -3.72 7.42
C LEU A 460 9.10 -3.28 8.78
N HIS A 461 8.70 -4.24 9.63
CA HIS A 461 8.20 -3.98 10.98
C HIS A 461 9.17 -4.39 12.09
N GLY A 462 10.40 -4.75 11.77
CA GLY A 462 11.39 -5.16 12.76
C GLY A 462 11.04 -6.47 13.50
N PHE A 463 10.24 -7.35 12.90
CA PHE A 463 9.83 -8.64 13.49
C PHE A 463 10.76 -9.80 13.11
N THR A 464 11.96 -9.50 12.68
CA THR A 464 13.04 -10.45 12.42
C THR A 464 13.94 -10.58 13.64
N PRO A 465 14.84 -11.59 13.71
CA PRO A 465 15.69 -11.81 14.88
C PRO A 465 16.57 -10.63 15.28
N ASN A 466 17.02 -9.82 14.29
CA ASN A 466 17.84 -8.62 14.56
C ASN A 466 17.01 -7.32 14.48
N GLY A 467 15.68 -7.45 14.41
CA GLY A 467 14.81 -6.28 14.29
C GLY A 467 15.01 -5.54 12.96
N PHE A 468 15.02 -4.23 13.00
CA PHE A 468 15.26 -3.40 11.81
C PHE A 468 16.70 -3.45 11.29
N ASP A 469 17.65 -4.03 12.03
CA ASP A 469 19.04 -4.16 11.57
C ASP A 469 19.20 -5.21 10.46
N ASP A 470 18.17 -6.04 10.21
CA ASP A 470 18.12 -6.91 9.02
C ASP A 470 17.78 -6.15 7.72
N LEU A 471 17.44 -4.86 7.80
CA LEU A 471 16.96 -4.04 6.68
C LEU A 471 17.89 -2.84 6.46
N GLU A 472 18.83 -2.92 5.50
CA GLU A 472 19.76 -1.82 5.20
C GLU A 472 19.26 -0.92 4.07
N LEU A 473 19.12 -1.46 2.84
CA LEU A 473 18.50 -0.81 1.68
C LEU A 473 17.30 -1.64 1.26
N TYR A 474 16.19 -0.98 0.93
CA TYR A 474 14.99 -1.71 0.54
C TYR A 474 14.08 -0.85 -0.34
N TRP A 475 13.44 -1.46 -1.33
CA TRP A 475 12.48 -0.74 -2.16
C TRP A 475 11.04 -1.07 -1.76
N VAL A 476 10.26 -0.03 -1.48
CA VAL A 476 8.85 -0.17 -1.11
C VAL A 476 8.08 1.07 -1.57
N GLY A 477 6.75 0.98 -1.61
CA GLY A 477 5.87 2.12 -1.83
C GLY A 477 5.14 2.50 -0.54
N TRP A 478 4.65 3.71 -0.52
CA TRP A 478 3.74 4.21 0.50
C TRP A 478 2.51 4.82 -0.15
N GLY A 479 1.33 4.47 0.33
CA GLY A 479 0.07 5.15 0.04
C GLY A 479 -0.50 5.70 1.34
N PRO A 480 -1.16 6.85 1.32
CA PRO A 480 -1.70 7.40 2.55
C PRO A 480 -2.80 6.50 3.11
N ASP A 481 -2.79 6.32 4.42
CA ASP A 481 -3.85 5.60 5.14
C ASP A 481 -5.14 6.43 5.09
N TYR A 482 -5.00 7.75 5.31
CA TYR A 482 -6.06 8.74 5.16
C TYR A 482 -5.52 10.00 4.47
N LEU A 483 -6.40 10.83 3.87
CA LEU A 483 -6.00 11.94 3.01
C LEU A 483 -5.50 13.15 3.81
N SER A 484 -4.35 12.98 4.45
CA SER A 484 -3.59 14.07 5.04
C SER A 484 -2.16 14.06 4.50
N PRO A 485 -1.57 15.21 4.12
CA PRO A 485 -0.17 15.28 3.72
C PRO A 485 0.77 14.87 4.86
N MET A 486 0.39 15.03 6.12
CA MET A 486 1.16 14.55 7.26
C MET A 486 1.24 13.02 7.31
N ASN A 487 0.21 12.31 6.84
CA ASN A 487 0.23 10.85 6.74
C ASN A 487 1.20 10.32 5.65
N GLN A 488 1.72 11.20 4.80
CA GLN A 488 2.84 10.88 3.89
C GLN A 488 4.21 10.92 4.58
N ILE A 489 4.35 11.63 5.69
CA ILE A 489 5.63 11.91 6.35
C ILE A 489 5.72 11.20 7.69
N GLN A 490 4.77 11.45 8.59
CA GLN A 490 4.85 11.02 9.99
C GLN A 490 5.00 9.50 10.15
N PRO A 491 4.26 8.63 9.46
CA PRO A 491 4.41 7.18 9.62
C PRO A 491 5.79 6.67 9.24
N LEU A 492 6.47 7.31 8.28
CA LEU A 492 7.80 6.90 7.80
C LEU A 492 8.96 7.52 8.57
N MET A 493 8.72 8.59 9.35
CA MET A 493 9.77 9.45 9.90
C MET A 493 9.70 9.63 11.42
N SER A 494 8.55 9.39 12.06
CA SER A 494 8.43 9.52 13.51
C SER A 494 9.11 8.36 14.22
N ASN A 495 9.85 8.67 15.27
CA ASN A 495 10.56 7.68 16.08
C ASN A 495 9.62 6.76 16.89
N THR A 496 8.33 7.11 17.01
CA THR A 496 7.30 6.28 17.64
C THR A 496 6.54 5.40 16.65
N SER A 497 6.73 5.61 15.34
CA SER A 497 5.96 4.91 14.31
C SER A 497 6.45 3.49 14.06
N GLU A 498 5.53 2.54 14.09
CA GLU A 498 5.74 1.13 13.71
C GLU A 498 6.04 0.96 12.20
N SER A 499 5.78 2.00 11.39
CA SER A 499 6.04 2.03 9.94
C SER A 499 7.37 2.70 9.59
N ASN A 500 8.12 3.21 10.57
CA ASN A 500 9.42 3.84 10.37
C ASN A 500 10.53 2.79 10.14
N SER A 501 10.40 2.03 9.08
CA SER A 501 11.38 0.98 8.71
C SER A 501 12.79 1.53 8.44
N ALA A 502 12.88 2.81 8.04
CA ALA A 502 14.14 3.49 7.81
C ALA A 502 14.85 3.92 9.10
N GLN A 503 14.24 3.72 10.27
CA GLN A 503 14.79 4.09 11.59
C GLN A 503 15.25 5.54 11.65
N VAL A 504 14.43 6.45 11.10
CA VAL A 504 14.65 7.89 11.21
C VAL A 504 14.41 8.30 12.66
N ASN A 505 15.34 9.04 13.22
CA ASN A 505 15.24 9.62 14.55
C ASN A 505 15.84 11.03 14.50
N ASP A 506 15.00 12.00 14.18
CA ASP A 506 15.41 13.36 13.90
C ASP A 506 14.61 14.36 14.75
N PRO A 507 15.25 15.10 15.68
CA PRO A 507 14.56 16.03 16.57
C PRO A 507 13.85 17.18 15.87
N TYR A 508 14.31 17.61 14.68
CA TYR A 508 13.64 18.64 13.91
C TYR A 508 12.28 18.13 13.41
N LEU A 509 12.24 16.93 12.83
CA LEU A 509 10.98 16.33 12.36
C LEU A 509 10.01 16.13 13.51
N GLU A 510 10.46 15.59 14.65
CA GLU A 510 9.59 15.42 15.83
C GLU A 510 8.99 16.75 16.29
N SER A 511 9.78 17.84 16.29
CA SER A 511 9.26 19.17 16.61
C SER A 511 8.21 19.68 15.60
N MET A 512 8.37 19.32 14.33
CA MET A 512 7.42 19.70 13.26
C MET A 512 6.13 18.89 13.32
N PHE A 513 6.15 17.63 13.77
CA PHE A 513 4.95 16.84 14.03
C PHE A 513 4.10 17.48 15.13
N VAL A 514 4.74 17.93 16.22
CA VAL A 514 4.05 18.71 17.27
C VAL A 514 3.50 20.01 16.71
N ALA A 515 4.28 20.76 15.91
CA ALA A 515 3.80 22.00 15.30
C ALA A 515 2.58 21.78 14.39
N TRP A 516 2.54 20.68 13.63
CA TRP A 516 1.40 20.30 12.81
C TRP A 516 0.13 20.07 13.63
N SER A 517 0.22 19.32 14.72
CA SER A 517 -0.94 19.00 15.56
C SER A 517 -1.58 20.26 16.18
N LEU A 518 -0.78 21.33 16.36
CA LEU A 518 -1.23 22.61 16.89
C LEU A 518 -1.63 23.62 15.81
N ALA A 519 -1.36 23.35 14.53
CA ALA A 519 -1.60 24.27 13.43
C ALA A 519 -3.09 24.34 13.08
N THR A 520 -3.68 25.53 13.21
CA THR A 520 -5.11 25.79 12.94
C THR A 520 -5.36 26.45 11.58
N SER A 521 -4.32 27.02 10.92
CA SER A 521 -4.46 27.67 9.63
C SER A 521 -3.90 26.84 8.49
N LEU A 522 -4.57 26.83 7.33
CA LEU A 522 -4.10 26.18 6.12
C LEU A 522 -2.69 26.68 5.72
N ALA A 523 -2.44 27.99 5.82
CA ALA A 523 -1.14 28.57 5.47
C ALA A 523 -0.01 28.02 6.33
N THR A 524 -0.20 27.93 7.65
CA THR A 524 0.77 27.34 8.58
C THR A 524 1.01 25.85 8.27
N ARG A 525 -0.03 25.11 7.97
CA ARG A 525 0.09 23.67 7.59
C ARG A 525 0.88 23.50 6.31
N ILE A 526 0.62 24.31 5.28
CA ILE A 526 1.39 24.29 4.03
C ILE A 526 2.87 24.57 4.31
N GLU A 527 3.17 25.62 5.10
CA GLU A 527 4.54 25.98 5.46
C GLU A 527 5.27 24.85 6.19
N ILE A 528 4.61 24.18 7.15
CA ILE A 528 5.17 23.04 7.87
C ILE A 528 5.53 21.92 6.89
N ILE A 529 4.62 21.54 6.01
CA ILE A 529 4.86 20.45 5.03
C ILE A 529 5.98 20.82 4.05
N HIS A 530 6.01 22.08 3.55
CA HIS A 530 7.08 22.53 2.66
C HIS A 530 8.45 22.48 3.33
N ASN A 531 8.55 22.95 4.58
CA ASN A 531 9.79 22.93 5.34
C ASN A 531 10.27 21.50 5.62
N MET A 532 9.37 20.62 6.06
CA MET A 532 9.70 19.21 6.29
C MET A 532 10.15 18.52 5.01
N SER A 533 9.38 18.64 3.92
CA SER A 533 9.69 17.99 2.64
C SER A 533 11.06 18.44 2.11
N THR A 534 11.33 19.74 2.16
CA THR A 534 12.62 20.30 1.75
C THR A 534 13.76 19.73 2.60
N TYR A 535 13.62 19.77 3.92
CA TYR A 535 14.63 19.26 4.85
C TYR A 535 14.92 17.76 4.63
N ILE A 536 13.86 16.95 4.47
CA ILE A 536 13.98 15.50 4.24
C ILE A 536 14.79 15.22 2.97
N ALA A 537 14.52 15.94 1.89
CA ALA A 537 15.15 15.68 0.59
C ALA A 537 16.56 16.26 0.47
N THR A 538 16.84 17.43 1.10
CA THR A 538 18.09 18.17 0.84
C THR A 538 19.08 18.12 2.00
N GLU A 539 18.61 17.79 3.21
CA GLU A 539 19.45 17.74 4.41
C GLU A 539 19.51 16.36 5.06
N LEU A 540 18.38 15.67 5.20
CA LEU A 540 18.33 14.40 5.92
C LEU A 540 18.76 13.21 5.04
N TYR A 541 18.34 13.21 3.76
CA TYR A 541 18.58 12.12 2.80
C TYR A 541 18.15 10.76 3.35
N SER A 542 17.02 10.71 4.05
CA SER A 542 16.54 9.49 4.72
C SER A 542 16.12 8.39 3.73
N HIS A 543 15.65 8.81 2.54
CA HIS A 543 15.13 7.96 1.49
C HIS A 543 15.57 8.49 0.11
N VAL A 544 15.62 7.60 -0.88
CA VAL A 544 15.70 8.00 -2.30
C VAL A 544 14.29 8.01 -2.85
N TRP A 545 13.70 9.19 -2.95
CA TRP A 545 12.36 9.40 -3.50
C TRP A 545 12.38 9.12 -5.00
N ALA A 546 11.64 8.11 -5.46
CA ALA A 546 11.76 7.65 -6.82
C ALA A 546 10.64 8.20 -7.72
N TYR A 547 9.40 7.79 -7.49
CA TYR A 547 8.30 8.20 -8.35
C TYR A 547 6.94 8.17 -7.65
N HIS A 548 6.00 8.92 -8.22
CA HIS A 548 4.57 8.83 -7.95
C HIS A 548 3.91 8.07 -9.09
N PRO A 549 3.27 6.92 -8.85
CA PRO A 549 2.59 6.17 -9.91
C PRO A 549 1.31 6.91 -10.34
N LYS A 550 1.03 6.90 -11.64
CA LYS A 550 -0.31 7.14 -12.12
C LYS A 550 -1.21 5.97 -11.71
N VAL A 551 -2.50 6.22 -11.62
CA VAL A 551 -3.45 5.14 -11.40
C VAL A 551 -3.63 4.39 -12.71
N ILE A 552 -3.16 3.16 -12.75
CA ILE A 552 -3.37 2.22 -13.86
C ILE A 552 -4.40 1.20 -13.42
N SER A 553 -5.44 1.04 -14.22
CA SER A 553 -6.46 0.01 -14.01
C SER A 553 -6.69 -0.76 -15.30
N ILE A 554 -6.60 -2.07 -15.22
CA ILE A 554 -6.73 -2.96 -16.37
C ILE A 554 -7.76 -4.02 -16.02
N HIS A 555 -8.83 -4.06 -16.81
CA HIS A 555 -9.95 -4.97 -16.57
C HIS A 555 -10.66 -5.36 -17.87
N ALA A 556 -11.55 -6.35 -17.81
CA ALA A 556 -12.36 -6.77 -18.93
C ALA A 556 -13.21 -5.61 -19.47
N ALA A 557 -13.28 -5.47 -20.79
CA ALA A 557 -13.94 -4.34 -21.46
C ALA A 557 -15.47 -4.34 -21.32
N ASP A 558 -16.05 -5.45 -20.90
CA ASP A 558 -17.48 -5.58 -20.61
C ASP A 558 -17.86 -5.08 -19.20
N LEU A 559 -16.88 -4.75 -18.35
CA LEU A 559 -17.13 -4.15 -17.04
C LEU A 559 -17.37 -2.64 -17.16
N TYR A 560 -18.31 -2.12 -16.39
CA TYR A 560 -18.62 -0.68 -16.30
C TYR A 560 -18.93 -0.27 -14.87
N ASP A 561 -19.07 1.03 -14.61
CA ASP A 561 -19.14 1.64 -13.26
C ASP A 561 -17.91 1.28 -12.42
N CYS A 562 -16.75 1.14 -13.08
CA CYS A 562 -15.46 0.87 -12.41
C CYS A 562 -14.98 2.11 -11.65
N ALA A 563 -14.67 1.95 -10.38
CA ALA A 563 -14.15 3.03 -9.53
C ALA A 563 -12.66 3.27 -9.81
N TYR A 564 -12.32 4.38 -10.47
CA TYR A 564 -10.94 4.83 -10.67
C TYR A 564 -10.66 6.00 -9.74
N ASN A 565 -9.87 5.78 -8.71
CA ASN A 565 -9.61 6.80 -7.71
C ASN A 565 -8.11 6.96 -7.44
N ALA A 566 -7.70 8.18 -7.03
CA ALA A 566 -6.30 8.53 -6.84
C ALA A 566 -5.59 7.77 -5.70
N LEU A 567 -6.33 7.07 -4.82
CA LEU A 567 -5.78 6.13 -3.84
C LEU A 567 -5.43 4.77 -4.46
N GLY A 568 -5.91 4.48 -5.69
CA GLY A 568 -5.69 3.20 -6.34
C GLY A 568 -6.41 2.02 -5.68
N ASN A 569 -7.43 2.29 -4.86
CA ASN A 569 -8.16 1.26 -4.13
C ASN A 569 -9.18 0.57 -5.03
N PHE A 570 -9.12 -0.77 -5.08
CA PHE A 570 -10.16 -1.58 -5.72
C PHE A 570 -11.43 -1.60 -4.85
N TRP A 571 -12.57 -1.30 -5.48
CA TRP A 571 -13.89 -1.32 -4.86
C TRP A 571 -14.88 -2.03 -5.78
N ALA A 572 -15.32 -3.23 -5.40
CA ALA A 572 -16.12 -4.11 -6.26
C ALA A 572 -17.62 -3.72 -6.31
N TYR A 573 -18.12 -3.00 -5.29
CA TYR A 573 -19.55 -2.74 -5.13
C TYR A 573 -20.22 -2.08 -6.34
N PRO A 574 -19.69 -0.98 -6.94
CA PRO A 574 -20.37 -0.32 -8.06
C PRO A 574 -20.21 -1.08 -9.38
N VAL A 575 -19.25 -1.98 -9.48
CA VAL A 575 -18.90 -2.65 -10.74
C VAL A 575 -20.01 -3.52 -11.25
N LYS A 576 -20.31 -3.39 -12.54
CA LYS A 576 -21.34 -4.17 -13.25
C LYS A 576 -20.77 -4.75 -14.53
N ARG A 577 -21.46 -5.74 -15.12
CA ARG A 577 -21.10 -6.36 -16.39
C ARG A 577 -22.18 -6.13 -17.43
N ASN A 578 -21.79 -5.72 -18.63
CA ASN A 578 -22.68 -5.62 -19.78
C ASN A 578 -22.82 -7.00 -20.43
N GLU A 579 -23.90 -7.72 -20.10
CA GLU A 579 -24.18 -9.07 -20.61
C GLU A 579 -24.48 -9.12 -22.14
N THR A 580 -24.72 -7.96 -22.77
CA THR A 580 -24.97 -7.86 -24.21
C THR A 580 -23.76 -7.33 -24.98
N TRP A 581 -22.63 -7.08 -24.30
CA TRP A 581 -21.42 -6.58 -24.90
C TRP A 581 -20.81 -7.62 -25.86
N THR A 582 -20.43 -7.17 -27.05
CA THR A 582 -19.70 -7.97 -28.03
C THR A 582 -18.51 -7.16 -28.52
N PRO A 583 -17.31 -7.74 -28.62
CA PRO A 583 -16.17 -7.04 -29.20
C PRO A 583 -16.47 -6.64 -30.66
N PHE A 584 -16.12 -5.43 -31.03
CA PHE A 584 -16.28 -4.91 -32.40
C PHE A 584 -15.25 -5.49 -33.35
#